data_c08d5838f73be333e1bccb21d1dccffa
#
_entry.id   c08d5838f73be333e1bccb21d1dccffa
#
_cell.length_a   1.000
_cell.length_b   1.000
_cell.length_c   1.000
_cell.angle_alpha   90.00
_cell.angle_beta   90.00
_cell.angle_gamma   90.00
#
_symmetry.space_group_name_H-M   'P 1'
#
loop_
_entity.id
_entity.type
_entity.pdbx_description
1 polymer ?
#
loop_
_entity_poly.entity_id
_entity_poly.type
_entity_poly.pdbx_seq_one_letter_code
_entity_poly.pdbx_strand_id
1 'polypeptide(L)'
;YADHKDTITAHDFVAKMSLFLDKLVAHKKMDTYRITRMKLGFRSMDMPEFRIDMEFVNMQALDDAMTITIADKDVDKVHVGFNQYVNVDTIQHFLYRDFPDDLNKPKLTEKQEQFTMDDIVKATKDIDPDLWKK
;
A
#
# COMPACT_ATOMS: atom_id res chain seq x y z
N TYR A 1 -0.70 -4.72 -9.55
CA TYR A 1 -1.84 -4.66 -10.46
C TYR A 1 -2.08 -6.01 -11.13
N ALA A 2 -3.32 -6.37 -11.33
CA ALA A 2 -3.67 -7.62 -12.01
C ALA A 2 -5.07 -7.56 -12.63
N ASP A 3 -5.31 -8.43 -13.61
CA ASP A 3 -6.64 -8.72 -14.16
C ASP A 3 -7.04 -10.15 -13.83
N HIS A 4 -8.34 -10.38 -13.67
CA HIS A 4 -8.87 -11.73 -13.58
C HIS A 4 -8.94 -12.38 -14.98
N LYS A 5 -9.03 -13.71 -15.02
CA LYS A 5 -9.29 -14.43 -16.26
C LYS A 5 -10.67 -14.07 -16.82
N ASP A 6 -10.82 -14.09 -18.15
CA ASP A 6 -12.06 -13.74 -18.83
C ASP A 6 -13.26 -14.61 -18.44
N THR A 7 -12.99 -15.85 -18.03
CA THR A 7 -14.03 -16.80 -17.60
C THR A 7 -14.43 -16.64 -16.14
N ILE A 8 -13.77 -15.76 -15.40
CA ILE A 8 -13.94 -15.57 -13.95
C ILE A 8 -14.58 -14.21 -13.70
N THR A 9 -15.53 -14.13 -12.77
CA THR A 9 -16.12 -12.86 -12.37
C THR A 9 -15.17 -12.05 -11.50
N ALA A 10 -15.33 -10.73 -11.52
CA ALA A 10 -14.55 -9.84 -10.65
C ALA A 10 -14.76 -10.17 -9.17
N HIS A 11 -15.96 -10.53 -8.76
CA HIS A 11 -16.28 -10.91 -7.38
C HIS A 11 -15.56 -12.18 -6.96
N ASP A 12 -15.53 -13.20 -7.81
CA ASP A 12 -14.82 -14.46 -7.52
C ASP A 12 -13.32 -14.23 -7.44
N PHE A 13 -12.77 -13.42 -8.33
CA PHE A 13 -11.36 -13.03 -8.28
C PHE A 13 -11.00 -12.36 -6.96
N VAL A 14 -11.76 -11.35 -6.54
CA VAL A 14 -11.52 -10.63 -5.29
C VAL A 14 -11.70 -11.55 -4.07
N ALA A 15 -12.71 -12.44 -4.09
CA ALA A 15 -12.91 -13.41 -3.01
C ALA A 15 -11.70 -14.34 -2.85
N LYS A 16 -11.14 -14.85 -3.93
CA LYS A 16 -9.95 -15.71 -3.90
C LYS A 16 -8.70 -14.96 -3.49
N MET A 17 -8.53 -13.73 -3.97
CA MET A 17 -7.44 -12.85 -3.56
C MET A 17 -7.50 -12.58 -2.06
N SER A 18 -8.68 -12.25 -1.54
CA SER A 18 -8.89 -11.97 -0.13
C SER A 18 -8.58 -13.16 0.75
N LEU A 19 -8.96 -14.38 0.35
CA LEU A 19 -8.62 -15.60 1.09
C LEU A 19 -7.10 -15.75 1.25
N PHE A 20 -6.35 -15.51 0.18
CA PHE A 20 -4.90 -15.58 0.20
C PHE A 20 -4.29 -14.49 1.10
N LEU A 21 -4.69 -13.25 0.89
CA LEU A 21 -4.13 -12.11 1.64
C LEU A 21 -4.52 -12.15 3.12
N ASP A 22 -5.74 -12.57 3.45
CA ASP A 22 -6.17 -12.77 4.85
C ASP A 22 -5.32 -13.80 5.57
N LYS A 23 -4.88 -14.85 4.89
CA LYS A 23 -3.95 -15.84 5.46
C LYS A 23 -2.60 -15.21 5.81
N LEU A 24 -2.07 -14.36 4.95
CA LEU A 24 -0.81 -13.65 5.21
C LEU A 24 -0.94 -12.70 6.39
N VAL A 25 -2.06 -12.00 6.53
CA VAL A 25 -2.34 -11.14 7.68
C VAL A 25 -2.47 -11.98 8.96
N ALA A 26 -3.20 -13.09 8.91
CA ALA A 26 -3.37 -14.00 10.05
C ALA A 26 -2.04 -14.58 10.54
N HIS A 27 -1.11 -14.87 9.64
CA HIS A 27 0.25 -15.32 9.98
C HIS A 27 1.18 -14.16 10.39
N LYS A 28 0.67 -12.94 10.50
CA LYS A 28 1.43 -11.72 10.86
C LYS A 28 2.61 -11.43 9.92
N LYS A 29 2.49 -11.82 8.66
CA LYS A 29 3.51 -11.57 7.63
C LYS A 29 3.22 -10.34 6.80
N MET A 30 2.01 -9.83 6.89
CA MET A 30 1.56 -8.60 6.23
C MET A 30 0.71 -7.81 7.22
N ASP A 31 0.88 -6.49 7.26
CA ASP A 31 0.12 -5.64 8.19
C ASP A 31 -1.33 -5.48 7.73
N THR A 32 -1.51 -5.09 6.50
CA THR A 32 -2.83 -4.88 5.90
C THR A 32 -2.75 -4.91 4.38
N TYR A 33 -3.91 -4.99 3.75
CA TYR A 33 -4.02 -4.88 2.30
C TYR A 33 -5.30 -4.16 1.91
N ARG A 34 -5.34 -3.68 0.67
CA ARG A 34 -6.52 -3.07 0.08
C ARG A 34 -6.61 -3.45 -1.39
N ILE A 35 -7.80 -3.85 -1.81
CA ILE A 35 -8.09 -4.15 -3.21
C ILE A 35 -9.00 -3.05 -3.74
N THR A 36 -8.58 -2.42 -4.84
CA THR A 36 -9.37 -1.41 -5.53
C THR A 36 -9.53 -1.78 -7.00
N ARG A 37 -10.66 -1.38 -7.58
CA ARG A 37 -10.96 -1.59 -8.99
C ARG A 37 -10.97 -0.25 -9.70
N MET A 38 -10.40 -0.20 -10.88
CA MET A 38 -10.44 0.99 -11.71
C MET A 38 -11.90 1.30 -12.08
N LYS A 39 -12.40 2.42 -11.60
CA LYS A 39 -13.76 2.86 -11.90
C LYS A 39 -13.82 3.78 -13.12
N LEU A 40 -12.83 4.66 -13.23
CA LEU A 40 -12.65 5.53 -14.37
C LEU A 40 -11.17 5.45 -14.77
N GLY A 41 -10.91 5.15 -16.02
CA GLY A 41 -9.55 5.07 -16.53
C GLY A 41 -9.49 5.58 -17.95
N PHE A 42 -8.53 6.47 -18.21
CA PHE A 42 -8.14 6.79 -19.56
C PHE A 42 -7.18 5.70 -20.02
N ARG A 43 -7.69 4.79 -20.83
CA ARG A 43 -6.94 3.61 -21.28
C ARG A 43 -5.91 3.94 -22.37
N SER A 44 -5.16 5.00 -22.19
CA SER A 44 -3.99 5.26 -23.03
C SER A 44 -2.81 4.37 -22.67
N MET A 45 -2.91 3.66 -21.53
CA MET A 45 -1.92 2.68 -21.07
C MET A 45 -2.64 1.39 -20.69
N ASP A 46 -2.02 0.25 -21.00
CA ASP A 46 -2.51 -1.08 -20.66
C ASP A 46 -2.39 -1.35 -19.15
N MET A 47 -3.19 -0.64 -18.36
CA MET A 47 -3.26 -0.85 -16.92
C MET A 47 -4.27 -1.94 -16.59
N PRO A 48 -3.90 -2.93 -15.78
CA PRO A 48 -4.84 -3.89 -15.25
C PRO A 48 -5.94 -3.23 -14.43
N GLU A 49 -7.10 -3.88 -14.35
CA GLU A 49 -8.28 -3.34 -13.70
C GLU A 49 -8.18 -3.24 -12.19
N PHE A 50 -7.47 -4.19 -11.56
CA PHE A 50 -7.36 -4.27 -10.10
C PHE A 50 -6.00 -3.78 -9.60
N ARG A 51 -6.06 -2.98 -8.56
CA ARG A 51 -4.88 -2.57 -7.79
C ARG A 51 -4.95 -3.22 -6.41
N ILE A 52 -3.90 -3.93 -6.05
CA ILE A 52 -3.78 -4.59 -4.74
C ILE A 52 -2.62 -3.93 -4.00
N ASP A 53 -2.95 -3.15 -2.98
CA ASP A 53 -1.95 -2.52 -2.11
C ASP A 53 -1.73 -3.43 -0.91
N MET A 54 -0.49 -3.83 -0.70
CA MET A 54 -0.09 -4.68 0.43
C MET A 54 0.95 -3.93 1.25
N GLU A 55 0.75 -3.84 2.56
CA GLU A 55 1.63 -3.12 3.46
C GLU A 55 2.42 -4.09 4.34
N PHE A 56 3.73 -3.88 4.37
CA PHE A 56 4.68 -4.64 5.18
C PHE A 56 5.48 -3.65 6.04
N VAL A 57 5.77 -4.07 7.28
CA VAL A 57 6.53 -3.22 8.21
C VAL A 57 7.95 -2.95 7.72
N ASN A 58 8.56 -3.90 7.02
CA ASN A 58 9.90 -3.78 6.44
C ASN A 58 10.11 -4.82 5.32
N MET A 59 11.27 -4.78 4.69
CA MET A 59 11.61 -5.72 3.62
C MET A 59 11.70 -7.18 4.10
N GLN A 60 12.14 -7.40 5.33
CA GLN A 60 12.21 -8.75 5.89
C GLN A 60 10.81 -9.37 6.00
N ALA A 61 9.81 -8.59 6.42
CA ALA A 61 8.43 -9.06 6.48
C ALA A 61 7.89 -9.43 5.10
N LEU A 62 8.25 -8.67 4.07
CA LEU A 62 7.90 -9.02 2.69
C LEU A 62 8.55 -10.33 2.26
N ASP A 63 9.84 -10.52 2.52
CA ASP A 63 10.56 -11.76 2.20
C ASP A 63 9.98 -12.95 2.94
N ASP A 64 9.64 -12.78 4.22
CA ASP A 64 8.99 -13.81 5.03
C ASP A 64 7.61 -14.19 4.47
N ALA A 65 6.83 -13.22 4.00
CA ALA A 65 5.54 -13.48 3.37
C ALA A 65 5.69 -14.29 2.07
N MET A 66 6.68 -13.97 1.26
CA MET A 66 6.98 -14.72 0.05
C MET A 66 7.41 -16.16 0.38
N THR A 67 8.20 -16.35 1.41
CA THR A 67 8.67 -17.66 1.85
C THR A 67 7.51 -18.51 2.37
N ILE A 68 6.65 -17.98 3.25
CA ILE A 68 5.53 -18.70 3.84
C ILE A 68 4.47 -19.06 2.80
N THR A 69 4.34 -18.29 1.74
CA THR A 69 3.41 -18.55 0.64
C THR A 69 3.66 -19.92 -0.01
N ILE A 70 4.90 -20.36 -0.03
CA ILE A 70 5.29 -21.65 -0.59
C ILE A 70 5.45 -22.72 0.51
N ALA A 71 6.00 -22.34 1.66
CA ALA A 71 6.38 -23.28 2.71
C ALA A 71 5.21 -23.75 3.59
N ASP A 72 4.19 -22.91 3.81
CA ASP A 72 3.02 -23.26 4.61
C ASP A 72 1.93 -23.86 3.73
N LYS A 73 1.46 -25.05 4.06
CA LYS A 73 0.48 -25.80 3.24
C LYS A 73 -0.86 -25.05 3.10
N ASP A 74 -1.31 -24.39 4.16
CA ASP A 74 -2.59 -23.67 4.14
C ASP A 74 -2.49 -22.41 3.31
N VAL A 75 -1.38 -21.68 3.41
CA VAL A 75 -1.13 -20.47 2.59
C VAL A 75 -0.93 -20.86 1.14
N ASP A 76 -0.14 -21.88 0.86
CA ASP A 76 0.10 -22.35 -0.51
C ASP A 76 -1.19 -22.78 -1.21
N LYS A 77 -2.07 -23.47 -0.50
CA LYS A 77 -3.37 -23.92 -1.03
C LYS A 77 -4.21 -22.72 -1.52
N VAL A 78 -4.35 -21.68 -0.73
CA VAL A 78 -5.13 -20.50 -1.11
C VAL A 78 -4.42 -19.68 -2.17
N HIS A 79 -3.10 -19.66 -2.18
CA HIS A 79 -2.29 -19.03 -3.23
C HIS A 79 -2.47 -19.73 -4.58
N VAL A 80 -2.38 -21.05 -4.62
CA VAL A 80 -2.64 -21.83 -5.84
C VAL A 80 -4.08 -21.65 -6.29
N GLY A 81 -5.03 -21.65 -5.36
CA GLY A 81 -6.43 -21.36 -5.65
C GLY A 81 -6.61 -20.01 -6.31
N PHE A 82 -5.96 -18.98 -5.81
CA PHE A 82 -5.98 -17.63 -6.40
C PHE A 82 -5.36 -17.61 -7.79
N ASN A 83 -4.24 -18.29 -8.01
CA ASN A 83 -3.54 -18.32 -9.29
C ASN A 83 -4.41 -18.86 -10.44
N GLN A 84 -5.42 -19.65 -10.14
CA GLN A 84 -6.38 -20.13 -11.14
C GLN A 84 -7.37 -19.05 -11.60
N TYR A 85 -7.50 -17.95 -10.87
CA TYR A 85 -8.44 -16.87 -11.12
C TYR A 85 -7.79 -15.62 -11.72
N VAL A 86 -6.48 -15.47 -11.58
CA VAL A 86 -5.75 -14.32 -12.10
C VAL A 86 -5.24 -14.58 -13.52
N ASN A 87 -5.28 -13.54 -14.35
CA ASN A 87 -4.55 -13.53 -15.62
C ASN A 87 -3.09 -13.17 -15.34
N VAL A 88 -2.23 -14.17 -15.28
CA VAL A 88 -0.83 -14.03 -14.85
C VAL A 88 -0.05 -13.05 -15.74
N ASP A 89 -0.36 -13.00 -17.03
CA ASP A 89 0.32 -12.13 -17.98
C ASP A 89 0.06 -10.64 -17.72
N THR A 90 -0.97 -10.31 -16.94
CA THR A 90 -1.33 -8.93 -16.60
C THR A 90 -0.71 -8.45 -15.29
N ILE A 91 -0.08 -9.34 -14.53
CA ILE A 91 0.46 -8.98 -13.21
C ILE A 91 1.62 -8.01 -13.36
N GLN A 92 1.52 -6.88 -12.65
CA GLN A 92 2.57 -5.87 -12.56
C GLN A 92 2.85 -5.59 -11.09
N HIS A 93 4.11 -5.70 -10.70
CA HIS A 93 4.54 -5.45 -9.33
C HIS A 93 5.32 -4.14 -9.24
N PHE A 94 4.96 -3.33 -8.25
CA PHE A 94 5.65 -2.10 -7.90
C PHE A 94 5.92 -2.09 -6.40
N LEU A 95 7.10 -1.69 -6.00
CA LEU A 95 7.46 -1.54 -4.61
C LEU A 95 7.52 -0.05 -4.27
N TYR A 96 6.70 0.37 -3.32
CA TYR A 96 6.69 1.74 -2.80
C TYR A 96 7.18 1.75 -1.37
N ARG A 97 7.76 2.84 -1.01
CA ARG A 97 8.26 3.11 0.33
C ARG A 97 7.77 4.48 0.76
N ASP A 98 7.44 4.63 2.03
CA ASP A 98 7.08 5.94 2.56
C ASP A 98 8.21 6.94 2.34
N PHE A 99 7.84 8.16 2.00
CA PHE A 99 8.79 9.24 1.83
C PHE A 99 8.23 10.53 2.45
N PRO A 100 8.98 11.20 3.32
CA PRO A 100 10.26 10.75 3.87
C PRO A 100 10.09 9.61 4.88
N ASP A 101 11.05 8.70 4.91
CA ASP A 101 11.16 7.64 5.91
C ASP A 101 12.31 7.93 6.87
N ASP A 102 12.58 7.00 7.83
CA ASP A 102 13.65 7.20 8.81
C ASP A 102 15.05 7.32 8.19
N LEU A 103 15.27 6.72 7.02
CA LEU A 103 16.54 6.84 6.28
C LEU A 103 16.61 8.11 5.42
N ASN A 104 15.46 8.62 4.99
CA ASN A 104 15.35 9.71 4.02
C ASN A 104 14.76 10.99 4.64
N LYS A 105 14.56 11.05 5.95
CA LYS A 105 14.13 12.27 6.61
C LYS A 105 15.15 13.38 6.38
N PRO A 106 14.72 14.57 5.97
CA PRO A 106 15.64 15.69 5.88
C PRO A 106 16.23 15.98 7.26
N LYS A 107 17.55 16.18 7.32
CA LYS A 107 18.20 16.63 8.54
C LYS A 107 17.83 18.07 8.77
N LEU A 108 17.13 18.33 9.88
CA LEU A 108 16.82 19.69 10.30
C LEU A 108 18.07 20.31 10.93
N THR A 109 18.29 21.60 10.66
CA THR A 109 19.30 22.38 11.42
C THR A 109 18.78 22.61 12.83
N GLU A 110 19.68 22.85 13.81
CA GLU A 110 19.26 23.17 15.18
C GLU A 110 18.21 24.28 15.22
N LYS A 111 18.37 25.28 14.36
CA LYS A 111 17.44 26.40 14.24
C LYS A 111 16.05 25.93 13.76
N GLN A 112 15.99 24.97 12.86
CA GLN A 112 14.73 24.41 12.37
C GLN A 112 14.07 23.51 13.43
N GLU A 113 14.85 22.73 14.17
CA GLU A 113 14.35 21.85 15.24
C GLU A 113 13.76 22.64 16.40
N GLN A 114 14.26 23.85 16.66
CA GLN A 114 13.74 24.74 17.70
C GLN A 114 12.51 25.53 17.26
N PHE A 115 12.12 25.42 15.99
CA PHE A 115 10.98 26.14 15.46
C PHE A 115 9.67 25.45 15.85
N THR A 116 8.87 26.09 16.72
CA THR A 116 7.64 25.56 17.27
C THR A 116 6.40 26.26 16.70
N MET A 117 5.21 25.69 16.95
CA MET A 117 3.94 26.36 16.60
C MET A 117 3.79 27.70 17.30
N ASP A 118 4.30 27.84 18.52
CA ASP A 118 4.29 29.12 19.25
C ASP A 118 5.11 30.17 18.52
N ASP A 119 6.24 29.80 17.95
CA ASP A 119 7.08 30.69 17.15
C ASP A 119 6.34 31.16 15.90
N ILE A 120 5.59 30.28 15.24
CA ILE A 120 4.78 30.61 14.08
C ILE A 120 3.67 31.59 14.45
N VAL A 121 2.93 31.33 15.51
CA VAL A 121 1.85 32.19 15.98
C VAL A 121 2.37 33.55 16.36
N LYS A 122 3.48 33.64 17.08
CA LYS A 122 4.11 34.89 17.47
C LYS A 122 4.54 35.72 16.25
N ALA A 123 5.22 35.09 15.29
CA ALA A 123 5.66 35.77 14.06
C ALA A 123 4.47 36.31 13.27
N THR A 124 3.38 35.56 13.17
CA THR A 124 2.18 35.96 12.45
C THR A 124 1.47 37.12 13.15
N LYS A 125 1.40 37.13 14.47
CA LYS A 125 0.81 38.26 15.25
C LYS A 125 1.63 39.53 15.12
N ASP A 126 2.94 39.42 15.07
CA ASP A 126 3.84 40.59 14.91
C ASP A 126 3.70 41.24 13.51
N ILE A 127 3.27 40.49 12.52
CA ILE A 127 3.05 41.01 11.17
C ILE A 127 1.78 41.87 11.10
N ASP A 128 0.65 41.39 11.63
CA ASP A 128 -0.63 42.11 11.66
C ASP A 128 -1.44 41.67 12.89
N PRO A 129 -1.36 42.42 14.01
CA PRO A 129 -2.10 42.10 15.22
C PRO A 129 -3.60 42.07 15.06
N ASP A 130 -4.16 42.78 14.10
CA ASP A 130 -5.62 42.86 13.84
C ASP A 130 -6.14 41.70 13.00
N LEU A 131 -5.26 40.93 12.38
CA LEU A 131 -5.62 39.78 11.54
C LEU A 131 -6.39 38.70 12.33
N TRP A 132 -6.18 38.61 13.64
CA TRP A 132 -6.77 37.67 14.54
C TRP A 132 -8.12 38.12 15.17
N LYS A 133 -8.51 39.35 14.94
CA LYS A 133 -9.73 39.96 15.51
C LYS A 133 -10.92 39.92 14.58
N LYS A 134 -10.75 39.41 13.38
CA LYS A 134 -11.84 39.34 12.39
C LYS A 134 -12.63 38.03 12.45
#